data_07403eb3ce8ca3855d626f0733b95433
#
_entry.id   07403eb3ce8ca3855d626f0733b95433
#
_cell.length_a   1.000
_cell.length_b   1.000
_cell.length_c   1.000
_cell.angle_alpha   90.00
_cell.angle_beta   90.00
_cell.angle_gamma   90.00
#
_symmetry.space_group_name_H-M   'P 1'
#
loop_
_entity.id
_entity.type
_entity.pdbx_description
1 polymer ?
#
loop_
_entity_poly.entity_id
_entity_poly.type
_entity_poly.pdbx_seq_one_letter_code
_entity_poly.pdbx_strand_id
1 'polypeptide(L)'
;MYLIKKLIGGAIGLTAAVGMATAVFAADISGAGATFPFPIYAKWASAYKGVSGNGLNYQSIGSGGGIKQIESKTVTFGASDMPLSVAELNRYGLLQFPTVIGGVVPVVNVRGVAPGAMTLDGATLADIYIGKISKWNDPTIKKLNPSVNLPDQVITTVHRSDGSGTTFIFTNYLSKVSPEWKSRVAFATAVDWPVGIGAKGNEGVAGNVAQTAGSIGFVEYAYAKQNNLAYTKMANRDGKVVSPVAAAFGAAAAGATWDPANGFGTLLTDQPGADTWPIAGATFVLVYKQPQDQAATREALKFFQWAYRTGDQMAAGLDYVPFPDAVKQRIIGSWTQVQGWNGS
;
A
#
# COMPACT_ATOMS: atom_id res chain seq x y z
N MET A 1 -68.38 -4.27 71.54
CA MET A 1 -68.49 -5.70 71.15
C MET A 1 -68.17 -5.78 69.68
N TYR A 2 -67.12 -6.39 69.35
CA TYR A 2 -66.58 -6.97 68.10
C TYR A 2 -65.12 -6.69 67.88
N LEU A 3 -64.38 -7.79 67.87
CA LEU A 3 -62.94 -7.92 67.73
C LEU A 3 -62.41 -7.48 66.34
N ILE A 4 -61.29 -6.82 66.36
CA ILE A 4 -60.43 -6.58 65.15
C ILE A 4 -59.28 -7.57 65.16
N LYS A 5 -59.23 -8.48 64.18
CA LYS A 5 -58.09 -9.36 63.91
C LYS A 5 -57.05 -8.60 63.04
N LYS A 6 -55.81 -8.47 63.51
CA LYS A 6 -54.65 -8.01 62.76
C LYS A 6 -54.23 -9.15 61.87
N LEU A 7 -54.06 -8.86 60.52
CA LEU A 7 -53.33 -9.66 59.58
C LEU A 7 -52.03 -8.92 59.26
N ILE A 8 -50.94 -9.57 59.61
CA ILE A 8 -49.59 -9.15 59.25
C ILE A 8 -49.30 -9.75 57.89
N GLY A 9 -49.21 -8.91 56.82
CA GLY A 9 -48.76 -9.30 55.48
C GLY A 9 -47.27 -9.00 55.34
N GLY A 10 -46.43 -10.05 55.26
CA GLY A 10 -45.00 -9.91 54.93
C GLY A 10 -44.80 -9.54 53.48
N ALA A 11 -44.13 -8.40 53.21
CA ALA A 11 -43.71 -7.99 51.89
C ALA A 11 -42.32 -8.63 51.61
N ILE A 12 -42.30 -9.60 50.69
CA ILE A 12 -41.06 -10.15 50.12
C ILE A 12 -40.62 -9.17 49.06
N GLY A 13 -39.54 -8.39 49.36
CA GLY A 13 -38.89 -7.52 48.40
C GLY A 13 -38.07 -8.33 47.39
N LEU A 14 -38.54 -8.41 46.17
CA LEU A 14 -37.81 -8.96 45.03
C LEU A 14 -36.87 -7.88 44.46
N THR A 15 -35.59 -7.87 44.88
CA THR A 15 -34.57 -7.02 44.26
C THR A 15 -34.18 -7.58 42.90
N ALA A 16 -34.77 -7.02 41.84
CA ALA A 16 -34.34 -7.28 40.48
C ALA A 16 -32.96 -6.57 40.24
N ALA A 17 -31.89 -7.34 40.20
CA ALA A 17 -30.60 -6.87 39.73
C ALA A 17 -30.71 -6.62 38.23
N VAL A 18 -30.88 -5.36 37.82
CA VAL A 18 -30.77 -4.94 36.43
C VAL A 18 -29.27 -4.96 36.08
N GLY A 19 -28.85 -6.04 35.45
CA GLY A 19 -27.51 -6.10 34.82
C GLY A 19 -27.46 -5.07 33.69
N MET A 20 -26.78 -3.94 33.90
CA MET A 20 -26.43 -3.06 32.83
C MET A 20 -25.45 -3.80 31.91
N ALA A 21 -25.95 -4.37 30.81
CA ALA A 21 -25.12 -4.75 29.69
C ALA A 21 -24.52 -3.45 29.12
N THR A 22 -23.25 -3.18 29.42
CA THR A 22 -22.51 -2.14 28.74
C THR A 22 -22.42 -2.54 27.29
N ALA A 23 -23.19 -1.89 26.42
CA ALA A 23 -23.01 -2.01 24.99
C ALA A 23 -21.56 -1.57 24.68
N VAL A 24 -20.72 -2.52 24.39
CA VAL A 24 -19.39 -2.23 23.83
C VAL A 24 -19.67 -1.70 22.41
N PHE A 25 -19.68 -0.40 22.25
CA PHE A 25 -19.70 0.21 20.93
C PHE A 25 -18.43 -0.24 20.21
N ALA A 26 -18.60 -0.88 19.06
CA ALA A 26 -17.50 -1.21 18.18
C ALA A 26 -16.74 0.08 17.86
N ALA A 27 -15.45 0.12 18.15
CA ALA A 27 -14.63 1.27 17.79
C ALA A 27 -14.39 1.23 16.27
N ASP A 28 -15.01 2.15 15.54
CA ASP A 28 -14.76 2.28 14.10
C ASP A 28 -13.33 2.81 13.88
N ILE A 29 -12.50 1.98 13.26
CA ILE A 29 -11.15 2.36 12.89
C ILE A 29 -11.22 3.20 11.61
N SER A 30 -10.72 4.43 11.65
CA SER A 30 -10.59 5.28 10.47
C SER A 30 -9.15 5.30 9.96
N GLY A 31 -8.98 5.05 8.67
CA GLY A 31 -7.68 5.13 8.02
C GLY A 31 -7.77 5.82 6.67
N ALA A 32 -6.67 6.43 6.23
CA ALA A 32 -6.61 7.03 4.90
C ALA A 32 -5.20 6.97 4.31
N GLY A 33 -5.10 6.92 2.99
CA GLY A 33 -3.80 7.05 2.35
C GLY A 33 -3.61 6.21 1.09
N ALA A 34 -2.47 5.55 1.02
CA ALA A 34 -1.99 4.84 -0.14
C ALA A 34 -3.04 3.93 -0.79
N THR A 35 -3.16 4.02 -2.13
CA THR A 35 -4.00 3.09 -2.90
C THR A 35 -3.30 1.76 -3.13
N PHE A 36 -1.98 1.73 -3.00
CA PHE A 36 -1.15 0.53 -3.15
C PHE A 36 -1.65 -0.66 -2.30
N PRO A 37 -1.87 -0.54 -0.96
CA PRO A 37 -2.31 -1.66 -0.13
C PRO A 37 -3.85 -1.83 -0.11
N PHE A 38 -4.63 -0.99 -0.79
CA PHE A 38 -6.09 -0.99 -0.63
C PHE A 38 -6.74 -2.36 -0.92
N PRO A 39 -6.35 -3.13 -1.96
CA PRO A 39 -6.92 -4.46 -2.21
C PRO A 39 -6.78 -5.40 -1.01
N ILE A 40 -5.62 -5.42 -0.36
CA ILE A 40 -5.39 -6.30 0.80
C ILE A 40 -6.00 -5.71 2.07
N TYR A 41 -5.97 -4.38 2.27
CA TYR A 41 -6.61 -3.75 3.43
C TYR A 41 -8.13 -3.98 3.43
N ALA A 42 -8.80 -3.89 2.27
CA ALA A 42 -10.22 -4.20 2.13
C ALA A 42 -10.51 -5.68 2.46
N LYS A 43 -9.66 -6.61 2.02
CA LYS A 43 -9.81 -8.04 2.31
C LYS A 43 -9.60 -8.33 3.80
N TRP A 44 -8.55 -7.74 4.41
CA TRP A 44 -8.31 -7.87 5.85
C TRP A 44 -9.43 -7.24 6.67
N ALA A 45 -9.92 -6.06 6.29
CA ALA A 45 -11.02 -5.38 7.00
C ALA A 45 -12.29 -6.23 7.03
N SER A 46 -12.66 -6.84 5.89
CA SER A 46 -13.81 -7.74 5.81
C SER A 46 -13.66 -8.95 6.71
N ALA A 47 -12.49 -9.60 6.70
CA ALA A 47 -12.22 -10.78 7.52
C ALA A 47 -12.13 -10.42 9.03
N TYR A 48 -11.47 -9.32 9.37
CA TYR A 48 -11.35 -8.85 10.76
C TYR A 48 -12.70 -8.49 11.36
N LYS A 49 -13.58 -7.84 10.59
CA LYS A 49 -14.96 -7.55 11.06
C LYS A 49 -15.71 -8.82 11.44
N GLY A 50 -15.51 -9.92 10.71
CA GLY A 50 -16.14 -11.22 11.00
C GLY A 50 -15.71 -11.83 12.34
N VAL A 51 -14.50 -11.54 12.82
CA VAL A 51 -13.95 -12.12 14.07
C VAL A 51 -13.97 -11.15 15.25
N SER A 52 -13.87 -9.84 15.02
CA SER A 52 -13.81 -8.82 16.08
C SER A 52 -15.13 -8.04 16.26
N GLY A 53 -15.99 -8.03 15.25
CA GLY A 53 -17.14 -7.12 15.18
C GLY A 53 -16.78 -5.68 14.79
N ASN A 54 -15.49 -5.28 14.85
CA ASN A 54 -15.05 -3.92 14.57
C ASN A 54 -14.82 -3.69 13.08
N GLY A 55 -15.25 -2.53 12.58
CA GLY A 55 -15.08 -2.11 11.19
C GLY A 55 -13.82 -1.29 10.96
N LEU A 56 -13.27 -1.37 9.76
CA LEU A 56 -12.26 -0.46 9.25
C LEU A 56 -12.85 0.36 8.09
N ASN A 57 -12.88 1.68 8.26
CA ASN A 57 -13.18 2.63 7.19
C ASN A 57 -11.86 3.18 6.65
N TYR A 58 -11.39 2.61 5.54
CA TYR A 58 -10.16 3.05 4.89
C TYR A 58 -10.45 3.84 3.62
N GLN A 59 -9.95 5.09 3.56
CA GLN A 59 -10.09 5.96 2.41
C GLN A 59 -8.84 5.86 1.52
N SER A 60 -8.99 5.22 0.36
CA SER A 60 -7.93 5.07 -0.66
C SER A 60 -7.78 6.37 -1.46
N ILE A 61 -6.97 7.32 -0.97
CA ILE A 61 -6.84 8.69 -1.50
C ILE A 61 -5.42 9.09 -1.89
N GLY A 62 -4.50 8.12 -1.88
CA GLY A 62 -3.07 8.31 -2.14
C GLY A 62 -2.26 8.66 -0.90
N SER A 63 -0.96 8.32 -0.93
CA SER A 63 -0.04 8.50 0.21
C SER A 63 0.03 9.94 0.70
N GLY A 64 0.08 10.92 -0.22
CA GLY A 64 0.10 12.33 0.14
C GLY A 64 -1.18 12.77 0.88
N GLY A 65 -2.33 12.22 0.50
CA GLY A 65 -3.60 12.43 1.20
C GLY A 65 -3.57 11.82 2.61
N GLY A 66 -3.06 10.58 2.75
CA GLY A 66 -2.93 9.90 4.03
C GLY A 66 -1.99 10.61 5.01
N ILE A 67 -0.83 11.06 4.53
CA ILE A 67 0.11 11.85 5.33
C ILE A 67 -0.58 13.14 5.83
N LYS A 68 -1.24 13.89 4.96
CA LYS A 68 -1.94 15.13 5.35
C LYS A 68 -3.06 14.86 6.36
N GLN A 69 -3.82 13.78 6.22
CA GLN A 69 -4.90 13.47 7.15
C GLN A 69 -4.38 13.06 8.53
N ILE A 70 -3.30 12.25 8.60
CA ILE A 70 -2.73 11.92 9.91
C ILE A 70 -2.08 13.14 10.56
N GLU A 71 -1.37 13.97 9.82
CA GLU A 71 -0.81 15.24 10.34
C GLU A 71 -1.89 16.18 10.88
N SER A 72 -3.06 16.20 10.23
CA SER A 72 -4.24 16.99 10.65
C SER A 72 -5.08 16.31 11.72
N LYS A 73 -4.72 15.11 12.19
CA LYS A 73 -5.43 14.33 13.21
C LYS A 73 -6.88 13.99 12.86
N THR A 74 -7.18 13.81 11.57
CA THR A 74 -8.54 13.51 11.08
C THR A 74 -8.82 12.01 10.92
N VAL A 75 -7.80 11.17 11.07
CA VAL A 75 -7.88 9.70 10.99
C VAL A 75 -7.09 9.06 12.13
N THR A 76 -7.44 7.83 12.47
CA THR A 76 -6.74 7.01 13.46
C THR A 76 -5.35 6.61 12.97
N PHE A 77 -5.22 6.29 11.66
CA PHE A 77 -3.93 6.01 11.03
C PHE A 77 -3.85 6.55 9.60
N GLY A 78 -2.66 6.94 9.19
CA GLY A 78 -2.31 7.22 7.80
C GLY A 78 -1.62 6.03 7.16
N ALA A 79 -1.67 5.91 5.82
CA ALA A 79 -0.88 4.93 5.08
C ALA A 79 -0.13 5.58 3.92
N SER A 80 1.15 5.22 3.76
CA SER A 80 2.03 5.79 2.74
C SER A 80 3.03 4.75 2.23
N ASP A 81 3.26 4.72 0.90
CA ASP A 81 4.34 3.91 0.32
C ASP A 81 5.66 4.70 0.23
N MET A 82 5.62 5.99 0.56
CA MET A 82 6.80 6.80 0.85
C MET A 82 7.01 6.77 2.37
N PRO A 83 8.09 6.17 2.88
CA PRO A 83 8.40 6.28 4.30
C PRO A 83 8.75 7.73 4.66
N LEU A 84 8.22 8.20 5.80
CA LEU A 84 8.64 9.47 6.37
C LEU A 84 10.03 9.35 6.98
N SER A 85 10.79 10.42 6.92
CA SER A 85 12.07 10.54 7.60
C SER A 85 11.90 10.57 9.13
N VAL A 86 12.94 10.20 9.87
CA VAL A 86 12.96 10.28 11.34
C VAL A 86 12.66 11.70 11.83
N ALA A 87 13.12 12.72 11.11
CA ALA A 87 12.85 14.12 11.43
C ALA A 87 11.35 14.46 11.32
N GLU A 88 10.68 13.97 10.26
CA GLU A 88 9.23 14.16 10.08
C GLU A 88 8.44 13.36 11.13
N LEU A 89 8.80 12.10 11.38
CA LEU A 89 8.17 11.28 12.42
C LEU A 89 8.25 11.94 13.79
N ASN A 90 9.40 12.48 14.15
CA ASN A 90 9.59 13.19 15.42
C ASN A 90 8.83 14.51 15.47
N ARG A 91 8.82 15.27 14.38
CA ARG A 91 8.10 16.56 14.27
C ARG A 91 6.61 16.39 14.57
N TYR A 92 6.00 15.33 14.06
CA TYR A 92 4.57 15.08 14.22
C TYR A 92 4.23 14.12 15.37
N GLY A 93 5.22 13.57 16.05
CA GLY A 93 5.03 12.58 17.14
C GLY A 93 4.47 11.26 16.64
N LEU A 94 4.86 10.84 15.44
CA LEU A 94 4.36 9.64 14.78
C LEU A 94 5.29 8.43 15.01
N LEU A 95 4.68 7.26 15.09
CA LEU A 95 5.30 5.97 14.88
C LEU A 95 4.96 5.49 13.47
N GLN A 96 5.94 4.92 12.77
CA GLN A 96 5.79 4.32 11.45
C GLN A 96 6.15 2.85 11.50
N PHE A 97 5.39 2.01 10.78
CA PHE A 97 5.71 0.60 10.59
C PHE A 97 5.18 0.06 9.26
N PRO A 98 5.91 -0.88 8.59
CA PRO A 98 5.48 -1.42 7.30
C PRO A 98 4.41 -2.51 7.47
N THR A 99 3.56 -2.73 6.45
CA THR A 99 2.48 -3.73 6.50
C THR A 99 2.60 -4.84 5.45
N VAL A 100 2.84 -4.50 4.20
CA VAL A 100 3.03 -5.44 3.08
C VAL A 100 4.05 -4.91 2.09
N ILE A 101 4.65 -5.82 1.35
CA ILE A 101 5.53 -5.53 0.21
C ILE A 101 4.76 -5.91 -1.06
N GLY A 102 4.98 -5.16 -2.14
CA GLY A 102 4.41 -5.44 -3.45
C GLY A 102 5.29 -4.88 -4.56
N GLY A 103 4.84 -5.03 -5.79
CA GLY A 103 5.52 -4.53 -6.97
C GLY A 103 4.72 -3.45 -7.71
N VAL A 104 5.38 -2.37 -8.09
CA VAL A 104 4.87 -1.45 -9.11
C VAL A 104 5.21 -2.04 -10.47
N VAL A 105 4.22 -2.20 -11.33
CA VAL A 105 4.40 -2.83 -12.64
C VAL A 105 3.99 -1.89 -13.76
N PRO A 106 4.78 -1.77 -14.83
CA PRO A 106 4.33 -1.11 -16.05
C PRO A 106 3.23 -1.95 -16.69
N VAL A 107 2.11 -1.31 -17.03
CA VAL A 107 0.96 -1.91 -17.71
C VAL A 107 0.74 -1.22 -19.04
N VAL A 108 0.37 -1.98 -20.07
CA VAL A 108 0.26 -1.49 -21.44
C VAL A 108 -1.07 -1.89 -22.07
N ASN A 109 -1.55 -1.08 -23.02
CA ASN A 109 -2.68 -1.41 -23.87
C ASN A 109 -2.23 -1.37 -25.33
N VAL A 110 -1.49 -2.38 -25.74
CA VAL A 110 -0.96 -2.52 -27.09
C VAL A 110 -1.57 -3.77 -27.75
N ARG A 111 -2.15 -3.59 -28.93
CA ARG A 111 -2.81 -4.69 -29.65
C ARG A 111 -1.82 -5.86 -29.88
N GLY A 112 -2.22 -7.05 -29.47
CA GLY A 112 -1.43 -8.28 -29.64
C GLY A 112 -0.37 -8.51 -28.56
N VAL A 113 -0.27 -7.63 -27.55
CA VAL A 113 0.62 -7.82 -26.40
C VAL A 113 -0.18 -8.42 -25.24
N ALA A 114 0.14 -9.68 -24.91
CA ALA A 114 -0.44 -10.37 -23.75
C ALA A 114 0.32 -10.02 -22.45
N PRO A 115 -0.27 -10.27 -21.27
CA PRO A 115 0.43 -10.12 -19.98
C PRO A 115 1.77 -10.87 -19.96
N GLY A 116 2.85 -10.16 -19.62
CA GLY A 116 4.20 -10.71 -19.56
C GLY A 116 4.86 -11.00 -20.92
N ALA A 117 4.24 -10.65 -22.04
CA ALA A 117 4.83 -10.86 -23.37
C ALA A 117 5.92 -9.83 -23.70
N MET A 118 5.82 -8.60 -23.18
CA MET A 118 6.76 -7.51 -23.44
C MET A 118 7.78 -7.38 -22.30
N THR A 119 9.00 -7.05 -22.65
CA THR A 119 10.08 -6.72 -21.72
C THR A 119 10.47 -5.25 -21.89
N LEU A 120 10.66 -4.53 -20.80
CA LEU A 120 11.30 -3.21 -20.77
C LEU A 120 12.51 -3.24 -19.86
N ASP A 121 13.41 -2.29 -20.01
CA ASP A 121 14.46 -1.97 -19.05
C ASP A 121 14.24 -0.58 -18.46
N GLY A 122 14.99 -0.25 -17.43
CA GLY A 122 14.83 1.02 -16.71
C GLY A 122 15.13 2.24 -17.58
N ALA A 123 16.14 2.16 -18.44
CA ALA A 123 16.51 3.27 -19.33
C ALA A 123 15.41 3.53 -20.38
N THR A 124 14.91 2.49 -21.03
CA THR A 124 13.80 2.58 -21.99
C THR A 124 12.54 3.12 -21.33
N LEU A 125 12.23 2.65 -20.12
CA LEU A 125 11.06 3.12 -19.36
C LEU A 125 11.19 4.61 -19.02
N ALA A 126 12.36 5.07 -18.58
CA ALA A 126 12.62 6.49 -18.33
C ALA A 126 12.49 7.33 -19.61
N ASP A 127 13.05 6.88 -20.74
CA ASP A 127 12.99 7.58 -22.01
C ASP A 127 11.55 7.69 -22.56
N ILE A 128 10.69 6.70 -22.29
CA ILE A 128 9.26 6.78 -22.59
C ILE A 128 8.60 7.90 -21.75
N TYR A 129 8.83 7.93 -20.44
CA TYR A 129 8.20 8.91 -19.55
C TYR A 129 8.80 10.32 -19.63
N ILE A 130 10.01 10.48 -20.20
CA ILE A 130 10.56 11.79 -20.58
C ILE A 130 9.99 12.27 -21.94
N GLY A 131 9.45 11.35 -22.76
CA GLY A 131 8.93 11.65 -24.09
C GLY A 131 9.94 11.52 -25.22
N LYS A 132 11.15 10.96 -24.97
CA LYS A 132 12.14 10.66 -26.01
C LYS A 132 11.72 9.51 -26.91
N ILE A 133 11.15 8.46 -26.32
CA ILE A 133 10.55 7.35 -27.03
C ILE A 133 9.05 7.58 -27.05
N SER A 134 8.50 7.84 -28.23
CA SER A 134 7.11 8.23 -28.42
C SER A 134 6.29 7.23 -29.24
N LYS A 135 6.89 6.15 -29.74
CA LYS A 135 6.21 5.11 -30.52
C LYS A 135 6.59 3.72 -30.07
N TRP A 136 5.64 2.79 -30.13
CA TRP A 136 5.86 1.40 -29.74
C TRP A 136 6.85 0.65 -30.64
N ASN A 137 6.92 1.00 -31.92
CA ASN A 137 7.88 0.41 -32.86
C ASN A 137 9.29 1.04 -32.81
N ASP A 138 9.60 1.82 -31.80
CA ASP A 138 10.96 2.37 -31.61
C ASP A 138 12.01 1.25 -31.62
N PRO A 139 13.17 1.46 -32.28
CA PRO A 139 14.23 0.46 -32.35
C PRO A 139 14.71 -0.05 -30.98
N THR A 140 14.72 0.81 -29.94
CA THR A 140 15.09 0.44 -28.58
C THR A 140 14.13 -0.57 -27.99
N ILE A 141 12.80 -0.34 -28.13
CA ILE A 141 11.78 -1.28 -27.62
C ILE A 141 11.81 -2.58 -28.44
N LYS A 142 11.96 -2.50 -29.78
CA LYS A 142 12.07 -3.68 -30.64
C LYS A 142 13.27 -4.56 -30.28
N LYS A 143 14.41 -3.97 -29.96
CA LYS A 143 15.63 -4.71 -29.55
C LYS A 143 15.38 -5.55 -28.29
N LEU A 144 14.60 -5.04 -27.34
CA LEU A 144 14.23 -5.78 -26.12
C LEU A 144 13.15 -6.84 -26.40
N ASN A 145 12.44 -6.74 -27.54
CA ASN A 145 11.24 -7.54 -27.85
C ASN A 145 11.26 -8.09 -29.29
N PRO A 146 12.29 -8.85 -29.71
CA PRO A 146 12.46 -9.26 -31.11
C PRO A 146 11.34 -10.18 -31.61
N SER A 147 10.62 -10.87 -30.72
CA SER A 147 9.49 -11.76 -31.04
C SER A 147 8.12 -11.10 -30.94
N VAL A 148 8.04 -9.83 -30.51
CA VAL A 148 6.77 -9.12 -30.36
C VAL A 148 6.56 -8.20 -31.57
N ASN A 149 5.40 -8.34 -32.23
CA ASN A 149 5.05 -7.45 -33.33
C ASN A 149 4.52 -6.11 -32.78
N LEU A 150 5.42 -5.13 -32.66
CA LEU A 150 5.11 -3.80 -32.14
C LEU A 150 4.61 -2.88 -33.25
N PRO A 151 3.39 -2.27 -33.09
CA PRO A 151 2.81 -1.41 -34.10
C PRO A 151 3.48 -0.06 -34.22
N ASP A 152 3.38 0.59 -35.39
CA ASP A 152 3.67 2.02 -35.55
C ASP A 152 2.54 2.84 -34.91
N GLN A 153 2.54 2.92 -33.58
CA GLN A 153 1.54 3.59 -32.76
C GLN A 153 2.20 4.48 -31.73
N VAL A 154 1.63 5.67 -31.56
CA VAL A 154 2.08 6.62 -30.52
C VAL A 154 1.85 6.04 -29.13
N ILE A 155 2.81 6.26 -28.23
CA ILE A 155 2.72 5.92 -26.83
C ILE A 155 2.02 7.05 -26.08
N THR A 156 0.93 6.74 -25.38
CA THR A 156 0.30 7.64 -24.40
C THR A 156 0.69 7.20 -22.99
N THR A 157 1.50 7.99 -22.30
CA THR A 157 1.84 7.69 -20.90
C THR A 157 0.70 8.09 -19.97
N VAL A 158 0.39 7.24 -19.00
CA VAL A 158 -0.59 7.49 -17.95
C VAL A 158 0.14 7.51 -16.62
N HIS A 159 -0.02 8.59 -15.86
CA HIS A 159 0.64 8.79 -14.57
C HIS A 159 -0.35 9.20 -13.49
N ARG A 160 0.08 9.27 -12.25
CA ARG A 160 -0.76 9.70 -11.14
C ARG A 160 -0.93 11.22 -11.11
N SER A 161 -2.14 11.68 -10.80
CA SER A 161 -2.48 13.10 -10.61
C SER A 161 -2.64 13.49 -9.14
N ASP A 162 -2.60 12.51 -8.22
CA ASP A 162 -2.67 12.69 -6.77
C ASP A 162 -1.29 12.50 -6.13
N GLY A 163 -1.12 12.87 -4.87
CA GLY A 163 0.07 12.56 -4.08
C GLY A 163 0.18 11.05 -3.83
N SER A 164 1.03 10.36 -4.58
CA SER A 164 1.05 8.92 -4.73
C SER A 164 2.36 8.28 -4.26
N GLY A 165 2.26 7.30 -3.35
CA GLY A 165 3.40 6.47 -2.99
C GLY A 165 3.85 5.55 -4.13
N THR A 166 2.92 5.08 -4.97
CA THR A 166 3.27 4.33 -6.20
C THR A 166 4.11 5.20 -7.14
N THR A 167 3.77 6.48 -7.29
CA THR A 167 4.61 7.46 -8.01
C THR A 167 5.99 7.60 -7.35
N PHE A 168 6.05 7.71 -6.02
CA PHE A 168 7.32 7.79 -5.30
C PHE A 168 8.22 6.59 -5.59
N ILE A 169 7.70 5.36 -5.49
CA ILE A 169 8.46 4.13 -5.79
C ILE A 169 8.94 4.13 -7.26
N PHE A 170 8.03 4.42 -8.20
CA PHE A 170 8.31 4.42 -9.62
C PHE A 170 9.37 5.46 -9.99
N THR A 171 9.21 6.72 -9.55
CA THR A 171 10.14 7.80 -9.86
C THR A 171 11.48 7.67 -9.14
N ASN A 172 11.50 7.06 -7.94
CA ASN A 172 12.74 6.68 -7.25
C ASN A 172 13.53 5.65 -8.07
N TYR A 173 12.85 4.63 -8.62
CA TYR A 173 13.48 3.69 -9.53
C TYR A 173 14.04 4.40 -10.78
N LEU A 174 13.24 5.21 -11.47
CA LEU A 174 13.70 5.94 -12.68
C LEU A 174 14.89 6.84 -12.37
N SER A 175 14.94 7.46 -11.18
CA SER A 175 16.07 8.30 -10.76
C SER A 175 17.34 7.50 -10.50
N LYS A 176 17.24 6.20 -10.17
CA LYS A 176 18.42 5.31 -10.02
C LYS A 176 18.99 4.84 -11.34
N VAL A 177 18.14 4.63 -12.34
CA VAL A 177 18.52 4.02 -13.64
C VAL A 177 18.71 5.02 -14.77
N SER A 178 18.27 6.28 -14.60
CA SER A 178 18.40 7.35 -15.61
C SER A 178 18.91 8.65 -14.98
N PRO A 179 20.18 9.03 -15.26
CA PRO A 179 20.71 10.33 -14.84
C PRO A 179 19.89 11.52 -15.35
N GLU A 180 19.35 11.43 -16.57
CA GLU A 180 18.52 12.48 -17.13
C GLU A 180 17.19 12.62 -16.39
N TRP A 181 16.49 11.50 -16.10
CA TRP A 181 15.31 11.52 -15.25
C TRP A 181 15.62 12.18 -13.90
N LYS A 182 16.69 11.74 -13.25
CA LYS A 182 17.11 12.27 -11.95
C LYS A 182 17.35 13.78 -11.96
N SER A 183 17.96 14.31 -13.02
CA SER A 183 18.26 15.75 -13.12
C SER A 183 17.05 16.60 -13.51
N ARG A 184 16.12 16.06 -14.32
CA ARG A 184 14.97 16.82 -14.87
C ARG A 184 13.72 16.71 -14.02
N VAL A 185 13.46 15.55 -13.40
CA VAL A 185 12.19 15.22 -12.74
C VAL A 185 12.40 14.87 -11.28
N ALA A 186 13.48 14.13 -10.95
CA ALA A 186 13.75 13.56 -9.63
C ALA A 186 12.67 12.57 -9.18
N PHE A 187 12.42 12.46 -7.85
CA PHE A 187 11.42 11.57 -7.30
C PHE A 187 10.71 12.18 -6.09
N ALA A 188 9.41 12.00 -6.05
CA ALA A 188 8.52 12.43 -4.96
C ALA A 188 7.18 11.72 -5.07
N THR A 189 6.26 11.97 -4.14
CA THR A 189 4.86 11.52 -4.25
C THR A 189 4.08 12.25 -5.35
N ALA A 190 4.54 13.41 -5.78
CA ALA A 190 4.06 14.17 -6.93
C ALA A 190 5.26 14.84 -7.61
N VAL A 191 5.35 14.74 -8.93
CA VAL A 191 6.41 15.32 -9.76
C VAL A 191 5.81 16.04 -10.95
N ASP A 192 6.59 16.92 -11.58
CA ASP A 192 6.20 17.57 -12.84
C ASP A 192 6.45 16.58 -14.00
N TRP A 193 5.38 15.92 -14.42
CA TRP A 193 5.46 14.93 -15.49
C TRP A 193 5.73 15.58 -16.84
N PRO A 194 6.80 15.18 -17.56
CA PRO A 194 7.14 15.77 -18.85
C PRO A 194 6.08 15.54 -19.92
N VAL A 195 5.44 14.39 -19.90
CA VAL A 195 4.42 13.96 -20.89
C VAL A 195 3.34 13.10 -20.23
N GLY A 196 2.19 12.96 -20.88
CA GLY A 196 1.15 12.02 -20.48
C GLY A 196 -0.09 12.66 -19.91
N ILE A 197 -0.98 11.80 -19.45
CA ILE A 197 -2.26 12.15 -18.83
C ILE A 197 -2.32 11.69 -17.38
N GLY A 198 -2.89 12.53 -16.52
CA GLY A 198 -3.02 12.24 -15.09
C GLY A 198 -4.27 11.44 -14.75
N ALA A 199 -4.15 10.47 -13.84
CA ALA A 199 -5.26 9.67 -13.33
C ALA A 199 -5.15 9.53 -11.80
N LYS A 200 -6.28 9.55 -11.09
CA LYS A 200 -6.34 9.47 -9.64
C LYS A 200 -6.32 8.01 -9.17
N GLY A 201 -5.42 7.67 -8.27
CA GLY A 201 -5.29 6.34 -7.68
C GLY A 201 -4.71 5.29 -8.64
N ASN A 202 -4.39 4.10 -8.11
CA ASN A 202 -4.02 2.95 -8.95
C ASN A 202 -5.20 2.53 -9.85
N GLU A 203 -6.42 2.58 -9.32
CA GLU A 203 -7.66 2.30 -10.04
C GLU A 203 -7.87 3.23 -11.24
N GLY A 204 -7.61 4.52 -11.09
CA GLY A 204 -7.73 5.49 -12.18
C GLY A 204 -6.68 5.27 -13.27
N VAL A 205 -5.43 4.95 -12.91
CA VAL A 205 -4.40 4.58 -13.89
C VAL A 205 -4.79 3.30 -14.62
N ALA A 206 -5.20 2.25 -13.89
CA ALA A 206 -5.62 0.99 -14.48
C ALA A 206 -6.79 1.18 -15.48
N GLY A 207 -7.81 1.95 -15.08
CA GLY A 207 -8.97 2.26 -15.93
C GLY A 207 -8.59 3.05 -17.19
N ASN A 208 -7.72 4.06 -17.08
CA ASN A 208 -7.27 4.83 -18.24
C ASN A 208 -6.45 3.98 -19.20
N VAL A 209 -5.53 3.14 -18.69
CA VAL A 209 -4.76 2.22 -19.56
C VAL A 209 -5.68 1.24 -20.26
N ALA A 210 -6.65 0.64 -19.56
CA ALA A 210 -7.61 -0.28 -20.17
C ALA A 210 -8.38 0.34 -21.35
N GLN A 211 -8.69 1.64 -21.27
CA GLN A 211 -9.52 2.35 -22.25
C GLN A 211 -8.72 3.04 -23.37
N THR A 212 -7.43 3.28 -23.17
CA THR A 212 -6.61 4.08 -24.10
C THR A 212 -5.67 3.16 -24.88
N ALA A 213 -6.01 2.89 -26.15
CA ALA A 213 -5.17 2.08 -27.02
C ALA A 213 -3.79 2.76 -27.25
N GLY A 214 -2.71 2.00 -27.13
CA GLY A 214 -1.33 2.49 -27.23
C GLY A 214 -0.80 3.13 -25.94
N SER A 215 -1.51 3.02 -24.83
CA SER A 215 -1.05 3.58 -23.56
C SER A 215 -0.09 2.67 -22.81
N ILE A 216 0.70 3.32 -21.93
CA ILE A 216 1.47 2.72 -20.87
C ILE A 216 1.20 3.46 -19.55
N GLY A 217 0.95 2.73 -18.49
CA GLY A 217 0.84 3.25 -17.12
C GLY A 217 1.67 2.44 -16.15
N PHE A 218 1.59 2.77 -14.87
CA PHE A 218 2.21 1.98 -13.79
C PHE A 218 1.23 1.87 -12.63
N VAL A 219 1.07 0.67 -12.10
CA VAL A 219 0.16 0.37 -10.98
C VAL A 219 0.80 -0.64 -10.03
N GLU A 220 0.27 -0.77 -8.83
CA GLU A 220 0.55 -1.92 -7.99
C GLU A 220 -0.02 -3.20 -8.66
N TYR A 221 0.69 -4.33 -8.53
CA TYR A 221 0.46 -5.54 -9.33
C TYR A 221 -0.93 -6.15 -9.18
N ALA A 222 -1.55 -6.09 -7.99
CA ALA A 222 -2.92 -6.58 -7.81
C ALA A 222 -3.93 -5.85 -8.73
N TYR A 223 -3.72 -4.55 -8.97
CA TYR A 223 -4.58 -3.79 -9.90
C TYR A 223 -4.40 -4.25 -11.35
N ALA A 224 -3.17 -4.58 -11.76
CA ALA A 224 -2.93 -5.13 -13.09
C ALA A 224 -3.70 -6.43 -13.31
N LYS A 225 -3.66 -7.35 -12.31
CA LYS A 225 -4.36 -8.63 -12.34
C LYS A 225 -5.89 -8.47 -12.27
N GLN A 226 -6.40 -7.66 -11.35
CA GLN A 226 -7.84 -7.45 -11.17
C GLN A 226 -8.51 -6.82 -12.39
N ASN A 227 -7.77 -5.99 -13.15
CA ASN A 227 -8.27 -5.35 -14.37
C ASN A 227 -7.85 -6.07 -15.66
N ASN A 228 -7.23 -7.26 -15.57
CA ASN A 228 -6.73 -8.05 -16.71
C ASN A 228 -5.83 -7.25 -17.67
N LEU A 229 -5.00 -6.36 -17.14
CA LEU A 229 -4.09 -5.54 -17.94
C LEU A 229 -2.86 -6.35 -18.39
N ALA A 230 -2.38 -6.08 -19.60
CA ALA A 230 -1.08 -6.56 -20.02
C ALA A 230 0.00 -5.81 -19.26
N TYR A 231 0.74 -6.53 -18.40
CA TYR A 231 1.91 -6.02 -17.69
C TYR A 231 3.20 -6.46 -18.39
N THR A 232 4.28 -5.71 -18.17
CA THR A 232 5.58 -6.04 -18.77
C THR A 232 6.45 -6.86 -17.81
N LYS A 233 7.42 -7.58 -18.37
CA LYS A 233 8.62 -8.00 -17.65
C LYS A 233 9.60 -6.83 -17.59
N MET A 234 10.55 -6.89 -16.66
CA MET A 234 11.61 -5.89 -16.55
C MET A 234 12.98 -6.55 -16.57
N ALA A 235 13.91 -5.96 -17.32
CA ALA A 235 15.32 -6.24 -17.09
C ALA A 235 15.75 -5.54 -15.80
N ASN A 236 16.26 -6.32 -14.83
CA ASN A 236 16.70 -5.82 -13.55
C ASN A 236 18.17 -5.35 -13.57
N ARG A 237 18.68 -4.90 -12.42
CA ARG A 237 20.03 -4.39 -12.23
C ARG A 237 21.12 -5.38 -12.67
N ASP A 238 20.89 -6.69 -12.49
CA ASP A 238 21.83 -7.75 -12.87
C ASP A 238 21.67 -8.18 -14.34
N GLY A 239 20.87 -7.45 -15.14
CA GLY A 239 20.63 -7.73 -16.56
C GLY A 239 19.72 -8.94 -16.79
N LYS A 240 19.02 -9.44 -15.76
CA LYS A 240 18.09 -10.56 -15.87
C LYS A 240 16.68 -10.07 -16.17
N VAL A 241 15.98 -10.77 -17.05
CA VAL A 241 14.56 -10.49 -17.34
C VAL A 241 13.71 -11.19 -16.28
N VAL A 242 12.99 -10.40 -15.49
CA VAL A 242 12.19 -10.84 -14.35
C VAL A 242 10.71 -10.58 -14.60
N SER A 243 9.86 -11.51 -14.22
CA SER A 243 8.39 -11.35 -14.20
C SER A 243 7.94 -10.75 -12.86
N PRO A 244 6.86 -9.93 -12.85
CA PRO A 244 6.31 -9.39 -11.61
C PRO A 244 5.50 -10.47 -10.89
N VAL A 245 6.14 -11.15 -9.97
CA VAL A 245 5.52 -12.19 -9.12
C VAL A 245 5.93 -11.96 -7.67
N ALA A 246 5.14 -12.46 -6.72
CA ALA A 246 5.40 -12.28 -5.30
C ALA A 246 6.82 -12.73 -4.89
N ALA A 247 7.33 -13.81 -5.47
CA ALA A 247 8.69 -14.29 -5.22
C ALA A 247 9.75 -13.24 -5.60
N ALA A 248 9.58 -12.54 -6.73
CA ALA A 248 10.50 -11.50 -7.18
C ALA A 248 10.43 -10.22 -6.34
N PHE A 249 9.24 -9.88 -5.82
CA PHE A 249 9.05 -8.79 -4.85
C PHE A 249 9.73 -9.14 -3.51
N GLY A 250 9.56 -10.38 -3.06
CA GLY A 250 10.23 -10.91 -1.86
C GLY A 250 11.75 -10.92 -1.99
N ALA A 251 12.28 -11.32 -3.16
CA ALA A 251 13.71 -11.28 -3.44
C ALA A 251 14.30 -9.86 -3.31
N ALA A 252 13.57 -8.84 -3.78
CA ALA A 252 13.99 -7.44 -3.62
C ALA A 252 14.04 -6.98 -2.15
N ALA A 253 13.26 -7.60 -1.27
CA ALA A 253 13.21 -7.30 0.16
C ALA A 253 14.14 -8.18 1.02
N ALA A 254 14.72 -9.24 0.46
CA ALA A 254 15.49 -10.24 1.21
C ALA A 254 16.73 -9.66 1.91
N GLY A 255 17.39 -8.67 1.29
CA GLY A 255 18.55 -7.97 1.85
C GLY A 255 18.22 -6.71 2.67
N ALA A 256 16.94 -6.40 2.84
CA ALA A 256 16.51 -5.15 3.48
C ALA A 256 16.68 -5.20 5.00
N THR A 257 17.21 -4.12 5.56
CA THR A 257 17.28 -3.93 7.01
C THR A 257 16.04 -3.16 7.46
N TRP A 258 15.19 -3.84 8.21
CA TRP A 258 13.97 -3.27 8.80
C TRP A 258 14.28 -2.79 10.23
N ASP A 259 14.83 -1.56 10.33
CA ASP A 259 15.29 -0.99 11.59
C ASP A 259 14.21 -0.07 12.20
N PRO A 260 13.73 -0.35 13.43
CA PRO A 260 12.78 0.52 14.11
C PRO A 260 13.35 1.91 14.42
N ALA A 261 14.68 2.07 14.53
CA ALA A 261 15.29 3.37 14.82
C ALA A 261 15.10 4.38 13.68
N ASN A 262 14.94 3.92 12.44
CA ASN A 262 14.64 4.77 11.27
C ASN A 262 13.16 4.68 10.83
N GLY A 263 12.26 4.22 11.72
CA GLY A 263 10.85 4.01 11.40
C GLY A 263 10.64 2.90 10.36
N PHE A 264 11.54 1.92 10.29
CA PHE A 264 11.55 0.84 9.29
C PHE A 264 11.63 1.35 7.83
N GLY A 265 11.99 2.62 7.62
CA GLY A 265 12.04 3.26 6.31
C GLY A 265 13.11 2.63 5.41
N THR A 266 12.69 1.78 4.48
CA THR A 266 13.56 1.07 3.54
C THR A 266 13.02 1.19 2.12
N LEU A 267 13.91 1.49 1.15
CA LEU A 267 13.58 1.57 -0.27
C LEU A 267 14.03 0.30 -0.98
N LEU A 268 13.10 -0.39 -1.63
CA LEU A 268 13.31 -1.69 -2.27
C LEU A 268 13.55 -1.59 -3.78
N THR A 269 13.62 -0.39 -4.33
CA THR A 269 13.85 -0.19 -5.77
C THR A 269 15.29 -0.50 -6.16
N ASP A 270 15.46 -1.11 -7.33
CA ASP A 270 16.77 -1.40 -7.96
C ASP A 270 17.73 -2.19 -7.05
N GLN A 271 17.21 -3.20 -6.35
CA GLN A 271 18.04 -4.07 -5.52
C GLN A 271 18.83 -5.07 -6.37
N PRO A 272 20.04 -5.46 -5.92
CA PRO A 272 20.82 -6.49 -6.60
C PRO A 272 20.18 -7.87 -6.44
N GLY A 273 20.43 -8.77 -7.37
CA GLY A 273 19.98 -10.16 -7.37
C GLY A 273 19.28 -10.55 -8.66
N ALA A 274 19.58 -11.75 -9.15
CA ALA A 274 19.11 -12.22 -10.46
C ALA A 274 17.58 -12.29 -10.55
N ASP A 275 16.90 -12.55 -9.43
CA ASP A 275 15.45 -12.76 -9.36
C ASP A 275 14.68 -11.55 -8.81
N THR A 276 15.37 -10.41 -8.55
CA THR A 276 14.74 -9.25 -7.92
C THR A 276 13.90 -8.46 -8.91
N TRP A 277 12.66 -8.13 -8.53
CA TRP A 277 11.83 -7.17 -9.25
C TRP A 277 12.36 -5.75 -8.99
N PRO A 278 12.65 -4.95 -10.02
CA PRO A 278 13.37 -3.69 -9.82
C PRO A 278 12.52 -2.56 -9.23
N ILE A 279 11.19 -2.65 -9.27
CA ILE A 279 10.27 -1.60 -8.82
C ILE A 279 9.43 -2.12 -7.64
N ALA A 280 10.09 -2.73 -6.66
CA ALA A 280 9.44 -3.18 -5.43
C ALA A 280 9.35 -2.05 -4.39
N GLY A 281 8.34 -2.15 -3.52
CA GLY A 281 8.14 -1.22 -2.43
C GLY A 281 7.32 -1.81 -1.28
N ALA A 282 7.28 -1.11 -0.16
CA ALA A 282 6.46 -1.44 0.99
C ALA A 282 5.50 -0.30 1.31
N THR A 283 4.35 -0.63 1.91
CA THR A 283 3.45 0.37 2.49
C THR A 283 3.68 0.47 3.98
N PHE A 284 3.70 1.71 4.48
CA PHE A 284 3.88 2.05 5.88
C PHE A 284 2.60 2.62 6.48
N VAL A 285 2.29 2.22 7.70
CA VAL A 285 1.25 2.81 8.55
C VAL A 285 1.88 3.85 9.46
N LEU A 286 1.16 4.96 9.64
CA LEU A 286 1.52 6.08 10.49
C LEU A 286 0.47 6.20 11.60
N VAL A 287 0.89 6.15 12.87
CA VAL A 287 0.03 6.35 14.05
C VAL A 287 0.68 7.32 15.02
N TYR A 288 -0.11 8.05 15.83
CA TYR A 288 0.44 8.89 16.87
C TYR A 288 1.02 8.04 18.02
N LYS A 289 2.20 8.43 18.54
CA LYS A 289 2.75 7.87 19.79
C LYS A 289 1.89 8.27 20.99
N GLN A 290 1.31 9.48 20.96
CA GLN A 290 0.35 9.99 21.93
C GLN A 290 -0.98 10.32 21.23
N PRO A 291 -1.81 9.31 20.96
CA PRO A 291 -3.06 9.53 20.23
C PRO A 291 -4.10 10.25 21.11
N GLN A 292 -4.93 11.09 20.46
CA GLN A 292 -6.07 11.72 21.12
C GLN A 292 -7.14 10.69 21.52
N ASP A 293 -7.40 9.72 20.63
CA ASP A 293 -8.26 8.57 20.89
C ASP A 293 -7.41 7.29 21.01
N GLN A 294 -7.06 6.97 22.26
CA GLN A 294 -6.29 5.77 22.56
C GLN A 294 -7.06 4.47 22.27
N ALA A 295 -8.40 4.50 22.38
CA ALA A 295 -9.20 3.31 22.12
C ALA A 295 -9.23 2.96 20.63
N ALA A 296 -9.50 3.95 19.77
CA ALA A 296 -9.46 3.76 18.32
C ALA A 296 -8.06 3.38 17.83
N THR A 297 -7.00 4.01 18.36
CA THR A 297 -5.62 3.66 17.98
C THR A 297 -5.24 2.25 18.42
N ARG A 298 -5.61 1.86 19.64
CA ARG A 298 -5.41 0.48 20.12
C ARG A 298 -6.13 -0.53 19.22
N GLU A 299 -7.35 -0.23 18.80
CA GLU A 299 -8.09 -1.11 17.91
C GLU A 299 -7.45 -1.19 16.51
N ALA A 300 -6.93 -0.08 15.98
CA ALA A 300 -6.15 -0.08 14.74
C ALA A 300 -4.90 -0.97 14.86
N LEU A 301 -4.18 -0.90 15.98
CA LEU A 301 -3.01 -1.76 16.20
C LEU A 301 -3.41 -3.24 16.36
N LYS A 302 -4.56 -3.56 16.99
CA LYS A 302 -5.11 -4.92 17.04
C LYS A 302 -5.46 -5.45 15.64
N PHE A 303 -6.05 -4.62 14.80
CA PHE A 303 -6.31 -4.96 13.40
C PHE A 303 -5.01 -5.35 12.67
N PHE A 304 -3.95 -4.55 12.76
CA PHE A 304 -2.68 -4.87 12.12
C PHE A 304 -1.97 -6.06 12.78
N GLN A 305 -2.08 -6.23 14.10
CA GLN A 305 -1.56 -7.41 14.80
C GLN A 305 -2.25 -8.70 14.30
N TRP A 306 -3.58 -8.65 14.16
CA TRP A 306 -4.35 -9.75 13.60
C TRP A 306 -3.93 -10.03 12.14
N ALA A 307 -3.77 -8.99 11.32
CA ALA A 307 -3.33 -9.12 9.94
C ALA A 307 -1.95 -9.79 9.84
N TYR A 308 -1.00 -9.45 10.72
CA TYR A 308 0.31 -10.12 10.77
C TYR A 308 0.25 -11.57 11.22
N ARG A 309 -0.73 -11.96 12.06
CA ARG A 309 -0.85 -13.33 12.56
C ARG A 309 -1.62 -14.26 11.61
N THR A 310 -2.61 -13.72 10.91
CA THR A 310 -3.59 -14.53 10.16
C THR A 310 -3.79 -14.08 8.72
N GLY A 311 -3.26 -12.90 8.34
CA GLY A 311 -3.48 -12.27 7.05
C GLY A 311 -2.56 -12.70 5.91
N ASP A 312 -1.51 -13.49 6.18
CA ASP A 312 -0.47 -13.82 5.21
C ASP A 312 -1.00 -14.52 3.95
N GLN A 313 -1.88 -15.51 4.11
CA GLN A 313 -2.46 -16.21 2.96
C GLN A 313 -3.37 -15.28 2.13
N MET A 314 -4.04 -14.34 2.78
CA MET A 314 -4.86 -13.34 2.08
C MET A 314 -3.98 -12.38 1.28
N ALA A 315 -2.83 -11.97 1.83
CA ALA A 315 -1.84 -11.14 1.15
C ALA A 315 -1.23 -11.88 -0.05
N ALA A 316 -0.74 -13.11 0.17
CA ALA A 316 -0.17 -13.95 -0.88
C ALA A 316 -1.18 -14.24 -2.02
N GLY A 317 -2.46 -14.41 -1.69
CA GLY A 317 -3.53 -14.62 -2.68
C GLY A 317 -3.82 -13.39 -3.56
N LEU A 318 -3.25 -12.22 -3.23
CA LEU A 318 -3.27 -10.99 -4.01
C LEU A 318 -1.87 -10.58 -4.50
N ASP A 319 -0.90 -11.51 -4.43
CA ASP A 319 0.51 -11.33 -4.80
C ASP A 319 1.28 -10.29 -3.96
N TYR A 320 0.76 -9.90 -2.79
CA TYR A 320 1.56 -9.17 -1.81
C TYR A 320 2.46 -10.14 -1.05
N VAL A 321 3.60 -9.62 -0.60
CA VAL A 321 4.56 -10.37 0.21
C VAL A 321 4.41 -9.96 1.68
N PRO A 322 4.01 -10.87 2.57
CA PRO A 322 4.02 -10.62 4.00
C PRO A 322 5.45 -10.56 4.53
N PHE A 323 5.63 -9.89 5.67
CA PHE A 323 6.91 -9.81 6.34
C PHE A 323 7.26 -11.12 7.05
N PRO A 324 8.55 -11.49 7.14
CA PRO A 324 9.00 -12.60 7.98
C PRO A 324 8.62 -12.37 9.46
N ASP A 325 8.37 -13.44 10.21
CA ASP A 325 7.91 -13.36 11.60
C ASP A 325 8.87 -12.57 12.51
N ALA A 326 10.18 -12.70 12.31
CA ALA A 326 11.16 -11.91 13.04
C ALA A 326 11.02 -10.40 12.82
N VAL A 327 10.60 -9.97 11.63
CA VAL A 327 10.31 -8.56 11.32
C VAL A 327 8.99 -8.14 11.95
N LYS A 328 7.94 -8.97 11.83
CA LYS A 328 6.63 -8.72 12.46
C LYS A 328 6.76 -8.55 13.98
N GLN A 329 7.57 -9.38 14.64
CA GLN A 329 7.83 -9.25 16.09
C GLN A 329 8.51 -7.92 16.44
N ARG A 330 9.49 -7.47 15.64
CA ARG A 330 10.11 -6.15 15.84
C ARG A 330 9.13 -5.00 15.63
N ILE A 331 8.23 -5.13 14.64
CA ILE A 331 7.18 -4.14 14.40
C ILE A 331 6.26 -4.06 15.62
N ILE A 332 5.70 -5.19 16.08
CA ILE A 332 4.80 -5.24 17.23
C ILE A 332 5.51 -4.74 18.50
N GLY A 333 6.78 -5.10 18.70
CA GLY A 333 7.60 -4.60 19.80
C GLY A 333 7.75 -3.08 19.81
N SER A 334 7.81 -2.43 18.63
CA SER A 334 7.90 -0.97 18.53
C SER A 334 6.64 -0.23 19.00
N TRP A 335 5.48 -0.90 19.03
CA TRP A 335 4.21 -0.30 19.44
C TRP A 335 4.13 0.00 20.93
N THR A 336 5.06 -0.48 21.75
CA THR A 336 5.22 -0.05 23.15
C THR A 336 5.44 1.45 23.30
N GLN A 337 5.85 2.15 22.21
CA GLN A 337 5.95 3.61 22.15
C GLN A 337 4.60 4.31 22.01
N VAL A 338 3.51 3.58 21.74
CA VAL A 338 2.16 4.14 21.56
C VAL A 338 1.43 4.08 22.90
N GLN A 339 1.06 5.26 23.40
CA GLN A 339 0.30 5.38 24.64
C GLN A 339 -1.06 4.66 24.54
N GLY A 340 -1.36 3.83 25.55
CA GLY A 340 -2.57 3.03 25.58
C GLY A 340 -2.46 1.66 24.88
N TRP A 341 -1.33 1.33 24.26
CA TRP A 341 -1.03 -0.01 23.78
C TRP A 341 -0.52 -0.90 24.94
N ASN A 342 -1.17 -2.02 25.17
CA ASN A 342 -0.85 -2.96 26.25
C ASN A 342 -0.48 -4.37 25.75
N GLY A 343 -0.29 -4.54 24.44
CA GLY A 343 0.15 -5.81 23.85
C GLY A 343 -0.94 -6.89 23.70
N SER A 344 -2.20 -6.60 24.07
CA SER A 344 -3.32 -7.55 24.07
C SER A 344 -4.37 -7.22 22.99
#